data_4adb2bf523aef00c20c95bc820bf5636
#
_entry.id   4adb2bf523aef00c20c95bc820bf5636
#
_cell.length_a   1.000
_cell.length_b   1.000
_cell.length_c   1.000
_cell.angle_alpha   90.00
_cell.angle_beta   90.00
_cell.angle_gamma   90.00
#
_symmetry.space_group_name_H-M   'P 1'
#
loop_
_entity.id
_entity.type
_entity.pdbx_description
1 polymer ?
#
loop_
_entity_poly.entity_id
_entity_poly.type
_entity_poly.pdbx_seq_one_letter_code
_entity_poly.pdbx_strand_id
1 'polypeptide(L)'
;GKGMGKGKGMGPGSKHGVQTDYGDIGLGYALATKAALGKNLMKAIQEKGTDGAVEFCNLRAIELTDSISVMNNAQIKRVSDKPRNPGNKANKEELGYIATFKEQVAAGIEVDPVVVPGNEEVTVYYPITTNAMCLQCHGKPNEQVKPSTLATLSKLYPEDKAVGYNVNEVRGIWSVVFDKNK
;
A
#
# COMPACT_ATOMS: atom_id res chain seq x y z
N GLY A 1 11.86 7.20 59.75
CA GLY A 1 11.96 6.69 58.41
C GLY A 1 11.60 7.76 57.38
N LYS A 2 12.48 8.03 56.48
CA LYS A 2 12.25 9.03 55.43
C LYS A 2 11.80 8.33 54.18
N GLY A 3 10.59 8.59 53.80
CA GLY A 3 10.13 8.15 52.51
C GLY A 3 10.80 8.97 51.41
N MET A 4 11.70 8.36 50.72
CA MET A 4 12.31 8.99 49.58
C MET A 4 11.38 8.91 48.41
N GLY A 5 10.86 10.05 48.01
CA GLY A 5 10.09 10.14 46.77
C GLY A 5 10.94 9.72 45.59
N LYS A 6 10.63 8.59 45.05
CA LYS A 6 11.28 8.14 43.81
C LYS A 6 10.85 9.07 42.71
N GLY A 7 11.76 9.87 42.24
CA GLY A 7 11.53 10.61 41.03
C GLY A 7 11.22 9.61 39.92
N LYS A 8 10.00 9.64 39.42
CA LYS A 8 9.63 8.82 38.28
C LYS A 8 10.46 9.28 37.09
N GLY A 9 11.40 8.48 36.70
CA GLY A 9 12.14 8.73 35.48
C GLY A 9 11.14 8.89 34.33
N MET A 10 11.10 10.05 33.77
CA MET A 10 10.34 10.28 32.55
C MET A 10 10.95 9.39 31.48
N GLY A 11 10.20 8.43 31.03
CA GLY A 11 10.61 7.58 29.94
C GLY A 11 10.92 8.38 28.67
N PRO A 12 11.71 7.83 27.73
CA PRO A 12 12.08 8.55 26.51
C PRO A 12 10.88 8.96 25.64
N GLY A 13 9.69 8.49 25.95
CA GLY A 13 8.47 8.81 25.21
C GLY A 13 8.04 10.27 25.27
N SER A 14 8.51 11.05 26.24
CA SER A 14 8.09 12.45 26.35
C SER A 14 8.65 13.37 25.27
N LYS A 15 9.61 12.90 24.48
CA LYS A 15 10.19 13.70 23.38
C LYS A 15 9.44 13.54 22.06
N HIS A 16 8.52 12.58 21.97
CA HIS A 16 7.81 12.31 20.71
C HIS A 16 6.81 13.38 20.31
N GLY A 17 6.37 14.23 21.23
CA GLY A 17 5.46 15.33 20.91
C GLY A 17 6.06 16.46 20.08
N VAL A 18 7.39 16.49 19.89
CA VAL A 18 8.09 17.55 19.18
C VAL A 18 8.55 17.12 17.78
N GLN A 19 8.66 15.81 17.56
CA GLN A 19 9.08 15.28 16.25
C GLN A 19 7.86 14.83 15.44
N THR A 20 7.87 15.17 14.14
CA THR A 20 6.89 14.67 13.21
C THR A 20 6.99 13.15 13.10
N ASP A 21 5.91 12.45 13.38
CA ASP A 21 5.84 11.01 13.21
C ASP A 21 5.46 10.68 11.76
N TYR A 22 6.47 10.60 10.91
CA TYR A 22 6.29 10.30 9.50
C TYR A 22 5.67 8.91 9.28
N GLY A 23 5.99 7.96 10.16
CA GLY A 23 5.41 6.61 10.08
C GLY A 23 3.89 6.63 10.18
N ASP A 24 3.36 7.28 11.20
CA ASP A 24 1.91 7.38 11.41
C ASP A 24 1.23 8.22 10.33
N ILE A 25 1.83 9.33 9.95
CA ILE A 25 1.28 10.21 8.91
C ILE A 25 1.29 9.49 7.56
N GLY A 26 2.38 8.84 7.21
CA GLY A 26 2.51 8.09 5.96
C GLY A 26 1.54 6.92 5.89
N LEU A 27 1.38 6.20 7.00
CA LEU A 27 0.38 5.14 7.10
C LEU A 27 -1.03 5.71 6.91
N GLY A 28 -1.33 6.85 7.53
CA GLY A 28 -2.62 7.53 7.37
C GLY A 28 -2.91 7.87 5.91
N TYR A 29 -1.94 8.39 5.18
CA TYR A 29 -2.10 8.71 3.76
C TYR A 29 -2.27 7.45 2.90
N ALA A 30 -1.51 6.40 3.19
CA ALA A 30 -1.66 5.11 2.49
C ALA A 30 -3.06 4.52 2.71
N LEU A 31 -3.54 4.51 3.94
CA LEU A 31 -4.87 3.98 4.27
C LEU A 31 -5.99 4.83 3.69
N ALA A 32 -5.85 6.15 3.68
CA ALA A 32 -6.81 7.05 3.05
C ALA A 32 -6.88 6.81 1.53
N THR A 33 -5.74 6.63 0.88
CA THR A 33 -5.66 6.31 -0.53
C THR A 33 -6.30 4.95 -0.83
N LYS A 34 -5.99 3.95 -0.01
CA LYS A 34 -6.61 2.62 -0.09
C LYS A 34 -8.13 2.70 0.02
N ALA A 35 -8.64 3.48 0.98
CA ALA A 35 -10.08 3.65 1.18
C ALA A 35 -10.74 4.31 -0.02
N ALA A 36 -10.14 5.37 -0.58
CA ALA A 36 -10.66 6.05 -1.76
C ALA A 36 -10.67 5.14 -2.99
N LEU A 37 -9.59 4.43 -3.24
CA LEU A 37 -9.50 3.46 -4.33
C LEU A 37 -10.52 2.33 -4.16
N GLY A 38 -10.61 1.78 -2.95
CA GLY A 38 -11.54 0.70 -2.63
C GLY A 38 -12.99 1.10 -2.80
N LYS A 39 -13.38 2.29 -2.37
CA LYS A 39 -14.73 2.82 -2.53
C LYS A 39 -15.11 2.96 -4.01
N ASN A 40 -14.22 3.53 -4.81
CA ASN A 40 -14.44 3.70 -6.24
C ASN A 40 -14.45 2.36 -6.99
N LEU A 41 -13.58 1.43 -6.58
CA LEU A 41 -13.54 0.08 -7.13
C LEU A 41 -14.84 -0.68 -6.84
N MET A 42 -15.33 -0.65 -5.61
CA MET A 42 -16.60 -1.28 -5.22
C MET A 42 -17.76 -0.73 -6.04
N LYS A 43 -17.81 0.59 -6.21
CA LYS A 43 -18.83 1.24 -7.01
C LYS A 43 -18.78 0.76 -8.47
N ALA A 44 -17.58 0.67 -9.05
CA ALA A 44 -17.39 0.18 -10.41
C ALA A 44 -17.83 -1.28 -10.57
N ILE A 45 -17.53 -2.14 -9.59
CA ILE A 45 -17.97 -3.54 -9.58
C ILE A 45 -19.50 -3.62 -9.53
N GLN A 46 -20.15 -2.82 -8.68
CA GLN A 46 -21.60 -2.82 -8.54
C GLN A 46 -22.30 -2.31 -9.81
N GLU A 47 -21.75 -1.31 -10.48
CA GLU A 47 -22.36 -0.70 -11.66
C GLU A 47 -22.07 -1.44 -12.96
N LYS A 48 -20.85 -2.00 -13.10
CA LYS A 48 -20.34 -2.54 -14.37
C LYS A 48 -19.78 -3.96 -14.26
N GLY A 49 -19.87 -4.59 -13.10
CA GLY A 49 -19.25 -5.89 -12.84
C GLY A 49 -17.73 -5.82 -12.74
N THR A 50 -17.11 -6.99 -12.50
CA THR A 50 -15.66 -7.10 -12.32
C THR A 50 -14.88 -6.62 -13.54
N ASP A 51 -15.36 -6.94 -14.75
CA ASP A 51 -14.67 -6.56 -15.99
C ASP A 51 -14.67 -5.04 -16.20
N GLY A 52 -15.78 -4.37 -15.90
CA GLY A 52 -15.86 -2.91 -15.93
C GLY A 52 -15.00 -2.25 -14.85
N ALA A 53 -14.83 -2.91 -13.72
CA ALA A 53 -13.95 -2.45 -12.66
C ALA A 53 -12.47 -2.50 -13.08
N VAL A 54 -12.07 -3.49 -13.87
CA VAL A 54 -10.71 -3.57 -14.43
C VAL A 54 -10.44 -2.37 -15.34
N GLU A 55 -11.39 -2.00 -16.17
CA GLU A 55 -11.30 -0.81 -17.03
C GLU A 55 -11.19 0.46 -16.20
N PHE A 56 -11.99 0.57 -15.13
CA PHE A 56 -11.91 1.68 -14.19
C PHE A 56 -10.51 1.81 -13.57
N CYS A 57 -9.94 0.72 -13.09
CA CYS A 57 -8.59 0.71 -12.50
C CYS A 57 -7.54 1.16 -13.51
N ASN A 58 -7.67 0.73 -14.77
CA ASN A 58 -6.75 1.13 -15.84
C ASN A 58 -6.78 2.65 -16.10
N LEU A 59 -7.96 3.25 -16.03
CA LEU A 59 -8.14 4.65 -16.42
C LEU A 59 -8.03 5.64 -15.25
N ARG A 60 -8.41 5.23 -14.04
CA ARG A 60 -8.66 6.18 -12.95
C ARG A 60 -7.81 5.99 -11.70
N ALA A 61 -7.27 4.79 -11.46
CA ALA A 61 -6.59 4.51 -10.19
C ALA A 61 -5.35 5.39 -9.97
N ILE A 62 -4.57 5.63 -11.01
CA ILE A 62 -3.38 6.48 -10.93
C ILE A 62 -3.79 7.94 -10.68
N GLU A 63 -4.79 8.44 -11.40
CA GLU A 63 -5.29 9.81 -11.23
C GLU A 63 -5.79 10.07 -9.81
N LEU A 64 -6.52 9.12 -9.22
CA LEU A 64 -6.99 9.22 -7.84
C LEU A 64 -5.82 9.27 -6.85
N THR A 65 -4.84 8.41 -7.05
CA THR A 65 -3.64 8.38 -6.21
C THR A 65 -2.85 9.70 -6.30
N ASP A 66 -2.70 10.21 -7.51
CA ASP A 66 -2.01 11.49 -7.75
C ASP A 66 -2.77 12.66 -7.12
N SER A 67 -4.09 12.68 -7.21
CA SER A 67 -4.91 13.71 -6.58
C SER A 67 -4.71 13.73 -5.05
N ILE A 68 -4.69 12.57 -4.41
CA ILE A 68 -4.46 12.45 -2.96
C ILE A 68 -3.04 12.88 -2.62
N SER A 69 -2.06 12.54 -3.45
CA SER A 69 -0.68 12.98 -3.31
C SER A 69 -0.56 14.50 -3.28
N VAL A 70 -1.18 15.17 -4.25
CA VAL A 70 -1.18 16.64 -4.33
C VAL A 70 -1.86 17.26 -3.11
N MET A 71 -3.03 16.75 -2.71
CA MET A 71 -3.79 17.26 -1.57
C MET A 71 -3.01 17.18 -0.25
N ASN A 72 -2.19 16.16 -0.08
CA ASN A 72 -1.45 15.92 1.16
C ASN A 72 0.03 16.36 1.09
N ASN A 73 0.43 16.96 -0.01
CA ASN A 73 1.80 17.42 -0.21
C ASN A 73 2.84 16.31 0.02
N ALA A 74 2.51 15.12 -0.46
CA ALA A 74 3.35 13.93 -0.38
C ALA A 74 3.26 13.18 -1.71
N GLN A 75 4.30 12.42 -2.04
CA GLN A 75 4.28 11.56 -3.21
C GLN A 75 3.85 10.17 -2.78
N ILE A 76 2.65 9.76 -3.20
CA ILE A 76 2.06 8.46 -2.87
C ILE A 76 2.05 7.60 -4.13
N LYS A 77 2.61 6.41 -4.04
CA LYS A 77 2.56 5.43 -5.12
C LYS A 77 2.46 4.02 -4.59
N ARG A 78 2.04 3.12 -5.44
CA ARG A 78 2.01 1.68 -5.17
C ARG A 78 3.01 1.02 -6.08
N VAL A 79 3.84 0.14 -5.54
CA VAL A 79 4.82 -0.62 -6.30
C VAL A 79 4.73 -2.10 -5.96
N SER A 80 5.12 -2.95 -6.89
CA SER A 80 5.00 -4.40 -6.73
C SER A 80 6.15 -5.14 -7.41
N ASP A 81 6.45 -6.30 -6.87
CA ASP A 81 7.35 -7.29 -7.49
C ASP A 81 6.70 -8.02 -8.67
N LYS A 82 5.34 -8.07 -8.68
CA LYS A 82 4.55 -8.67 -9.76
C LYS A 82 3.53 -7.65 -10.26
N PRO A 83 3.98 -6.61 -10.97
CA PRO A 83 3.11 -5.51 -11.34
C PRO A 83 2.10 -5.92 -12.41
N ARG A 84 0.88 -5.37 -12.29
CA ARG A 84 -0.11 -5.42 -13.36
C ARG A 84 0.21 -4.36 -14.41
N ASN A 85 0.45 -3.14 -13.96
CA ASN A 85 0.93 -2.05 -14.78
C ASN A 85 2.47 -1.97 -14.65
N PRO A 86 3.23 -2.04 -15.75
CA PRO A 86 4.69 -1.93 -15.69
C PRO A 86 5.21 -0.68 -14.99
N GLY A 87 4.43 0.41 -15.00
CA GLY A 87 4.76 1.66 -14.29
C GLY A 87 4.81 1.50 -12.76
N ASN A 88 4.24 0.44 -12.23
CA ASN A 88 4.23 0.14 -10.79
C ASN A 88 5.29 -0.90 -10.39
N LYS A 89 6.27 -1.13 -11.23
CA LYS A 89 7.36 -2.06 -10.92
C LYS A 89 8.23 -1.52 -9.80
N ALA A 90 8.46 -2.33 -8.77
CA ALA A 90 9.33 -1.99 -7.66
C ALA A 90 10.79 -1.95 -8.11
N ASN A 91 11.55 -0.98 -7.57
CA ASN A 91 13.00 -0.92 -7.74
C ASN A 91 13.68 -1.91 -6.79
N LYS A 92 15.01 -2.00 -6.85
CA LYS A 92 15.79 -2.95 -6.05
C LYS A 92 15.59 -2.77 -4.55
N GLU A 93 15.58 -1.52 -4.06
CA GLU A 93 15.35 -1.20 -2.65
C GLU A 93 13.94 -1.60 -2.22
N GLU A 94 12.95 -1.23 -3.01
CA GLU A 94 11.54 -1.56 -2.76
C GLU A 94 11.29 -3.07 -2.77
N LEU A 95 11.95 -3.82 -3.63
CA LEU A 95 11.89 -5.30 -3.64
C LEU A 95 12.37 -5.88 -2.31
N GLY A 96 13.39 -5.29 -1.70
CA GLY A 96 13.88 -5.70 -0.37
C GLY A 96 12.82 -5.53 0.71
N TYR A 97 12.10 -4.41 0.73
CA TYR A 97 11.01 -4.18 1.68
C TYR A 97 9.83 -5.11 1.43
N ILE A 98 9.49 -5.34 0.17
CA ILE A 98 8.43 -6.31 -0.19
C ILE A 98 8.77 -7.70 0.37
N ALA A 99 10.01 -8.16 0.18
CA ALA A 99 10.45 -9.45 0.69
C ALA A 99 10.34 -9.55 2.21
N THR A 100 10.76 -8.51 2.93
CA THR A 100 10.65 -8.45 4.39
C THR A 100 9.19 -8.49 4.85
N PHE A 101 8.32 -7.72 4.22
CA PHE A 101 6.89 -7.72 4.55
C PHE A 101 6.25 -9.09 4.28
N LYS A 102 6.64 -9.76 3.19
CA LYS A 102 6.14 -11.12 2.90
C LYS A 102 6.50 -12.11 4.01
N GLU A 103 7.72 -12.04 4.52
CA GLU A 103 8.17 -12.89 5.63
C GLU A 103 7.37 -12.60 6.90
N GLN A 104 7.17 -11.32 7.24
CA GLN A 104 6.44 -10.91 8.43
C GLN A 104 4.97 -11.33 8.36
N VAL A 105 4.31 -11.10 7.25
CA VAL A 105 2.90 -11.50 7.05
C VAL A 105 2.76 -13.01 7.11
N ALA A 106 3.66 -13.77 6.48
CA ALA A 106 3.65 -15.23 6.51
C ALA A 106 3.87 -15.78 7.92
N ALA A 107 4.67 -15.09 8.75
CA ALA A 107 4.92 -15.47 10.14
C ALA A 107 3.80 -15.03 11.11
N GLY A 108 2.78 -14.32 10.62
CA GLY A 108 1.70 -13.80 11.47
C GLY A 108 2.12 -12.64 12.37
N ILE A 109 3.22 -11.99 12.05
CA ILE A 109 3.73 -10.83 12.79
C ILE A 109 2.93 -9.59 12.40
N GLU A 110 2.51 -8.80 13.38
CA GLU A 110 1.91 -7.48 13.13
C GLU A 110 2.93 -6.57 12.44
N VAL A 111 2.53 -5.95 11.35
CA VAL A 111 3.43 -5.16 10.52
C VAL A 111 3.28 -3.68 10.79
N ASP A 112 4.40 -3.04 11.13
CA ASP A 112 4.48 -1.60 11.30
C ASP A 112 5.02 -0.94 10.03
N PRO A 113 4.70 0.35 9.79
CA PRO A 113 5.32 1.10 8.71
C PRO A 113 6.84 1.15 8.86
N VAL A 114 7.55 1.04 7.75
CA VAL A 114 9.00 1.22 7.72
C VAL A 114 9.31 2.65 7.31
N VAL A 115 10.03 3.38 8.14
CA VAL A 115 10.43 4.77 7.89
C VAL A 115 11.88 4.80 7.47
N VAL A 116 12.15 5.32 6.28
CA VAL A 116 13.50 5.46 5.73
C VAL A 116 13.84 6.95 5.64
N PRO A 117 14.62 7.48 6.59
CA PRO A 117 15.02 8.88 6.55
C PRO A 117 16.09 9.12 5.49
N GLY A 118 15.93 10.19 4.74
CA GLY A 118 16.94 10.72 3.83
C GLY A 118 17.34 12.13 4.24
N ASN A 119 18.21 12.77 3.46
CA ASN A 119 18.68 14.13 3.76
C ASN A 119 17.58 15.18 3.61
N GLU A 120 16.85 15.14 2.52
CA GLU A 120 15.79 16.10 2.19
C GLU A 120 14.40 15.48 2.22
N GLU A 121 14.32 14.15 2.17
CA GLU A 121 13.07 13.40 2.08
C GLU A 121 13.01 12.31 3.15
N VAL A 122 11.79 11.92 3.50
CA VAL A 122 11.51 10.75 4.31
C VAL A 122 10.56 9.86 3.52
N THR A 123 10.88 8.60 3.39
CA THR A 123 10.02 7.62 2.72
C THR A 123 9.42 6.67 3.74
N VAL A 124 8.12 6.43 3.62
CA VAL A 124 7.38 5.47 4.46
C VAL A 124 6.85 4.36 3.57
N TYR A 125 7.14 3.12 3.94
CA TYR A 125 6.63 1.93 3.26
C TYR A 125 5.66 1.17 4.13
N TYR A 126 4.60 0.66 3.54
CA TYR A 126 3.60 -0.18 4.21
C TYR A 126 3.05 -1.23 3.24
N PRO A 127 2.84 -2.48 3.68
CA PRO A 127 2.40 -3.53 2.75
C PRO A 127 0.94 -3.36 2.32
N ILE A 128 0.66 -3.80 1.10
CA ILE A 128 -0.67 -3.98 0.56
C ILE A 128 -0.96 -5.47 0.61
N THR A 129 -1.88 -5.88 1.48
CA THR A 129 -2.26 -7.28 1.62
C THR A 129 -3.57 -7.57 0.91
N THR A 130 -3.70 -8.77 0.39
CA THR A 130 -4.90 -9.22 -0.30
C THR A 130 -5.98 -9.67 0.67
N ASN A 131 -7.23 -9.50 0.23
CA ASN A 131 -8.41 -10.09 0.85
C ASN A 131 -9.23 -10.82 -0.22
N ALA A 132 -10.36 -11.42 0.18
CA ALA A 132 -11.19 -12.20 -0.75
C ALA A 132 -11.66 -11.38 -1.97
N MET A 133 -11.97 -10.10 -1.78
CA MET A 133 -12.39 -9.22 -2.88
C MET A 133 -11.27 -8.99 -3.90
N CYS A 134 -10.04 -8.88 -3.45
CA CYS A 134 -8.88 -8.67 -4.32
C CYS A 134 -8.68 -9.84 -5.28
N LEU A 135 -9.06 -11.05 -4.89
CA LEU A 135 -8.84 -12.27 -5.67
C LEU A 135 -9.69 -12.32 -6.95
N GLN A 136 -10.75 -11.53 -7.06
CA GLN A 136 -11.52 -11.45 -8.30
C GLN A 136 -10.67 -10.99 -9.49
N CYS A 137 -9.60 -10.26 -9.21
CA CYS A 137 -8.66 -9.76 -10.22
C CYS A 137 -7.24 -10.26 -10.01
N HIS A 138 -6.87 -10.67 -8.81
CA HIS A 138 -5.50 -11.06 -8.44
C HIS A 138 -5.37 -12.52 -8.01
N GLY A 139 -6.47 -13.28 -7.98
CA GLY A 139 -6.46 -14.69 -7.60
C GLY A 139 -5.95 -15.60 -8.70
N LYS A 140 -6.21 -16.89 -8.54
CA LYS A 140 -5.79 -17.90 -9.52
C LYS A 140 -6.63 -17.81 -10.78
N PRO A 141 -5.98 -17.78 -11.97
CA PRO A 141 -6.67 -17.79 -13.24
C PRO A 141 -7.62 -18.98 -13.36
N ASN A 142 -8.83 -18.72 -13.86
CA ASN A 142 -9.92 -19.70 -14.04
C ASN A 142 -10.49 -20.31 -12.74
N GLU A 143 -10.04 -19.82 -11.60
CA GLU A 143 -10.63 -20.13 -10.29
C GLU A 143 -11.33 -18.88 -9.74
N GLN A 144 -10.61 -18.01 -9.03
CA GLN A 144 -11.18 -16.74 -8.55
C GLN A 144 -11.28 -15.69 -9.67
N VAL A 145 -10.34 -15.71 -10.63
CA VAL A 145 -10.36 -14.80 -11.77
C VAL A 145 -11.09 -15.49 -12.94
N LYS A 146 -12.26 -14.98 -13.29
CA LYS A 146 -13.09 -15.54 -14.36
C LYS A 146 -12.43 -15.40 -15.73
N PRO A 147 -12.74 -16.31 -16.70
CA PRO A 147 -12.22 -16.20 -18.06
C PRO A 147 -12.47 -14.86 -18.73
N SER A 148 -13.67 -14.27 -18.55
CA SER A 148 -13.99 -12.94 -19.11
C SER A 148 -13.12 -11.84 -18.52
N THR A 149 -12.84 -11.90 -17.22
CA THR A 149 -11.93 -10.96 -16.54
C THR A 149 -10.50 -11.13 -17.02
N LEU A 150 -10.03 -12.36 -17.21
CA LEU A 150 -8.71 -12.63 -17.78
C LEU A 150 -8.55 -12.05 -19.18
N ALA A 151 -9.59 -12.17 -20.02
CA ALA A 151 -9.57 -11.59 -21.36
C ALA A 151 -9.45 -10.07 -21.33
N THR A 152 -10.19 -9.40 -20.43
CA THR A 152 -10.11 -7.95 -20.23
C THR A 152 -8.73 -7.54 -19.70
N LEU A 153 -8.19 -8.28 -18.74
CA LEU A 153 -6.85 -8.04 -18.19
C LEU A 153 -5.77 -8.16 -19.26
N SER A 154 -5.83 -9.21 -20.08
CA SER A 154 -4.88 -9.42 -21.19
C SER A 154 -4.90 -8.29 -22.21
N LYS A 155 -6.07 -7.74 -22.47
CA LYS A 155 -6.26 -6.63 -23.39
C LYS A 155 -5.68 -5.32 -22.86
N LEU A 156 -5.96 -5.00 -21.58
CA LEU A 156 -5.58 -3.72 -20.97
C LEU A 156 -4.16 -3.76 -20.38
N TYR A 157 -3.73 -4.92 -19.93
CA TYR A 157 -2.42 -5.12 -19.27
C TYR A 157 -1.71 -6.33 -19.89
N PRO A 158 -1.16 -6.20 -21.11
CA PRO A 158 -0.53 -7.34 -21.80
C PRO A 158 0.69 -7.91 -21.07
N GLU A 159 1.29 -7.15 -20.16
CA GLU A 159 2.45 -7.58 -19.36
C GLU A 159 2.08 -7.89 -17.91
N ASP A 160 0.80 -8.15 -17.64
CA ASP A 160 0.28 -8.43 -16.30
C ASP A 160 0.96 -9.65 -15.65
N LYS A 161 1.49 -9.46 -14.44
CA LYS A 161 2.07 -10.51 -13.60
C LYS A 161 1.31 -10.71 -12.29
N ALA A 162 0.26 -9.93 -12.06
CA ALA A 162 -0.41 -9.79 -10.77
C ALA A 162 -1.58 -10.75 -10.57
N VAL A 163 -1.36 -12.02 -10.84
CA VAL A 163 -2.34 -13.11 -10.61
C VAL A 163 -1.71 -14.22 -9.77
N GLY A 164 -2.53 -15.14 -9.28
CA GLY A 164 -2.10 -16.28 -8.50
C GLY A 164 -1.99 -16.03 -7.00
N TYR A 165 -2.53 -14.92 -6.50
CA TYR A 165 -2.52 -14.61 -5.07
C TYR A 165 -3.58 -15.38 -4.29
N ASN A 166 -3.25 -15.69 -3.04
CA ASN A 166 -4.19 -16.14 -2.02
C ASN A 166 -4.55 -14.97 -1.11
N VAL A 167 -5.50 -15.18 -0.19
CA VAL A 167 -5.85 -14.21 0.85
C VAL A 167 -4.66 -13.97 1.78
N ASN A 168 -4.50 -12.74 2.24
CA ASN A 168 -3.47 -12.33 3.19
C ASN A 168 -2.04 -12.55 2.69
N GLU A 169 -1.82 -12.24 1.42
CA GLU A 169 -0.49 -12.18 0.82
C GLU A 169 -0.12 -10.73 0.48
N VAL A 170 1.16 -10.43 0.46
CA VAL A 170 1.65 -9.10 0.10
C VAL A 170 1.61 -8.94 -1.43
N ARG A 171 0.67 -8.14 -1.91
CA ARG A 171 0.48 -7.82 -3.32
C ARG A 171 1.47 -6.78 -3.81
N GLY A 172 1.93 -5.93 -2.91
CA GLY A 172 2.84 -4.84 -3.18
C GLY A 172 3.00 -3.99 -1.94
N ILE A 173 3.54 -2.79 -2.10
CA ILE A 173 3.70 -1.84 -1.00
C ILE A 173 3.25 -0.44 -1.41
N TRP A 174 2.79 0.32 -0.41
CA TRP A 174 2.67 1.76 -0.48
C TRP A 174 4.04 2.37 -0.28
N SER A 175 4.35 3.38 -1.08
CA SER A 175 5.52 4.25 -0.92
C SER A 175 5.01 5.67 -0.78
N VAL A 176 5.27 6.28 0.37
CA VAL A 176 4.87 7.66 0.67
C VAL A 176 6.13 8.47 0.94
N VAL A 177 6.42 9.45 0.09
CA VAL A 177 7.61 10.28 0.19
C VAL A 177 7.21 11.68 0.64
N PHE A 178 7.80 12.13 1.74
CA PHE A 178 7.63 13.47 2.29
C PHE A 178 8.87 14.30 2.03
N ASP A 179 8.66 15.54 1.62
CA ASP A 179 9.72 16.55 1.57
C ASP A 179 9.84 17.19 2.96
N LYS A 180 11.03 17.10 3.57
CA LYS A 180 11.29 17.67 4.90
C LYS A 180 11.21 19.20 4.95
N ASN A 181 11.33 19.84 3.79
CA ASN A 181 11.36 21.31 3.68
C ASN A 181 9.97 21.91 3.41
N LYS A 182 8.94 21.11 3.41
CA LYS A 182 7.55 21.56 3.17
C LYS A 182 6.63 21.31 4.35
#